data_45c5f33e8c424a346d0de5a9aa7e0622
#
_entry.id   45c5f33e8c424a346d0de5a9aa7e0622
#
_cell.length_a   1.000
_cell.length_b   1.000
_cell.length_c   1.000
_cell.angle_alpha   90.00
_cell.angle_beta   90.00
_cell.angle_gamma   90.00
#
_symmetry.space_group_name_H-M   'P 1'
#
loop_
_entity.id
_entity.type
_entity.pdbx_description
1 polymer ?
#
loop_
_entity_poly.entity_id
_entity_poly.type
_entity_poly.pdbx_seq_one_letter_code
_entity_poly.pdbx_strand_id
1 'polypeptide(L)'
;MKNTDIKGFVLVFVIFLLVFTAGCGKKLDPDPLPLTVKQNLALLQSDPQFVMYFNFKKMRDTKFWEQFISDSLFSAERNFGSFLGILKEATGVSISNGIDELYFSNSWIGENAMVVKGTFDRKKVNDYIAADSLYTRLEYPRGITVFKQVETNFNFYFKDDFTLCGSNYLKQIENTFTVADTSTAGLLTNTAAMKEIERIKYKENLWMFSGQKLFIRGIFENFSDMNKKKKNLPGSLEGDSLTIPDSTQAEENSQLYDIYKTINALSFSLKMTDELEIVMQNECENQNSATELKNRMEAVIALAKLSTSLSGKKPSPVIKLLDKVEINVFDNTTLLEARLSEQDVKEIRLQKLF
;
A
#
# COMPACT_ATOMS: atom_id res chain seq x y z
N MET A 1 58.41 -4.75 -33.00
CA MET A 1 57.36 -4.03 -32.25
C MET A 1 57.07 -4.85 -31.02
N LYS A 2 57.20 -4.27 -29.85
CA LYS A 2 57.36 -4.97 -28.59
C LYS A 2 56.02 -5.48 -28.01
N ASN A 3 55.95 -6.76 -27.66
CA ASN A 3 54.82 -7.44 -26.99
C ASN A 3 54.50 -6.92 -25.57
N THR A 4 55.14 -5.86 -25.12
CA THR A 4 54.96 -5.28 -23.78
C THR A 4 53.78 -4.30 -23.71
N ASP A 5 53.41 -3.67 -24.82
CA ASP A 5 52.35 -2.63 -24.80
C ASP A 5 50.93 -3.19 -24.77
N ILE A 6 50.73 -4.41 -25.32
CA ILE A 6 49.39 -5.05 -25.34
C ILE A 6 48.98 -5.52 -23.94
N LYS A 7 49.91 -6.03 -23.13
CA LYS A 7 49.59 -6.46 -21.75
C LYS A 7 49.23 -5.29 -20.84
N GLY A 8 49.89 -4.15 -21.01
CA GLY A 8 49.56 -2.92 -20.28
C GLY A 8 48.21 -2.38 -20.66
N PHE A 9 47.87 -2.37 -21.95
CA PHE A 9 46.54 -1.91 -22.42
C PHE A 9 45.40 -2.83 -21.96
N VAL A 10 45.60 -4.15 -21.99
CA VAL A 10 44.62 -5.12 -21.49
C VAL A 10 44.41 -4.97 -20.00
N LEU A 11 45.47 -4.76 -19.22
CA LEU A 11 45.36 -4.55 -17.76
C LEU A 11 44.58 -3.27 -17.43
N VAL A 12 44.87 -2.15 -18.11
CA VAL A 12 44.15 -0.87 -17.93
C VAL A 12 42.71 -1.01 -18.36
N PHE A 13 42.38 -1.72 -19.44
CA PHE A 13 41.04 -1.97 -19.91
C PHE A 13 40.24 -2.86 -18.94
N VAL A 14 40.86 -3.87 -18.34
CA VAL A 14 40.24 -4.72 -17.31
C VAL A 14 39.97 -3.93 -16.02
N ILE A 15 40.91 -3.07 -15.59
CA ILE A 15 40.71 -2.18 -14.44
C ILE A 15 39.60 -1.17 -14.73
N PHE A 16 39.55 -0.60 -15.94
CA PHE A 16 38.49 0.30 -16.37
C PHE A 16 37.10 -0.40 -16.37
N LEU A 17 37.04 -1.64 -16.88
CA LEU A 17 35.82 -2.46 -16.82
C LEU A 17 35.38 -2.79 -15.37
N LEU A 18 36.33 -3.07 -14.47
CA LEU A 18 36.07 -3.35 -13.07
C LEU A 18 35.58 -2.09 -12.31
N VAL A 19 36.04 -0.90 -12.68
CA VAL A 19 35.56 0.37 -12.09
C VAL A 19 34.12 0.69 -12.56
N PHE A 20 33.76 0.32 -13.78
CA PHE A 20 32.37 0.49 -14.27
C PHE A 20 31.39 -0.57 -13.73
N THR A 21 31.88 -1.73 -13.29
CA THR A 21 31.03 -2.76 -12.64
C THR A 21 30.86 -2.54 -11.14
N ALA A 22 31.66 -1.65 -10.52
CA ALA A 22 31.34 -1.08 -9.21
C ALA A 22 30.15 -0.13 -9.41
N GLY A 23 29.01 -0.70 -9.77
CA GLY A 23 27.76 0.01 -9.96
C GLY A 23 27.46 0.77 -8.66
N CYS A 24 27.45 2.09 -8.71
CA CYS A 24 26.75 2.90 -7.73
C CYS A 24 25.34 2.34 -7.66
N GLY A 25 25.07 1.53 -6.63
CA GLY A 25 23.71 1.13 -6.31
C GLY A 25 22.88 2.42 -6.25
N LYS A 26 21.93 2.58 -7.17
CA LYS A 26 21.05 3.74 -7.16
C LYS A 26 20.36 3.76 -5.80
N LYS A 27 20.71 4.69 -4.94
CA LYS A 27 19.92 4.98 -3.75
C LYS A 27 18.51 5.33 -4.19
N LEU A 28 17.53 4.90 -3.41
CA LEU A 28 16.17 5.43 -3.54
C LEU A 28 16.22 6.86 -2.99
N ASP A 29 16.41 7.84 -3.87
CA ASP A 29 16.49 9.23 -3.47
C ASP A 29 15.12 9.69 -2.95
N PRO A 30 15.09 10.38 -1.80
CA PRO A 30 13.86 10.96 -1.30
C PRO A 30 13.29 11.95 -2.31
N ASP A 31 11.99 11.81 -2.59
CA ASP A 31 11.23 12.78 -3.38
C ASP A 31 10.21 13.46 -2.44
N PRO A 32 10.45 14.73 -2.08
CA PRO A 32 9.61 15.44 -1.12
C PRO A 32 8.15 15.46 -1.53
N LEU A 33 7.26 15.20 -0.56
CA LEU A 33 5.84 15.28 -0.78
C LEU A 33 5.42 16.73 -1.07
N PRO A 34 4.46 16.95 -2.00
CA PRO A 34 3.83 18.25 -2.20
C PRO A 34 3.29 18.83 -0.89
N LEU A 35 3.33 20.15 -0.76
CA LEU A 35 2.84 20.84 0.45
C LEU A 35 1.38 20.47 0.77
N THR A 36 0.54 20.39 -0.25
CA THR A 36 -0.87 19.99 -0.09
C THR A 36 -1.04 18.60 0.49
N VAL A 37 -0.19 17.64 0.11
CA VAL A 37 -0.17 16.29 0.69
C VAL A 37 0.26 16.36 2.16
N LYS A 38 1.34 17.12 2.48
CA LYS A 38 1.81 17.30 3.86
C LYS A 38 0.72 17.91 4.75
N GLN A 39 0.02 18.92 4.28
CA GLN A 39 -1.09 19.54 5.00
C GLN A 39 -2.19 18.56 5.39
N ASN A 40 -2.53 17.62 4.50
CA ASN A 40 -3.53 16.60 4.77
C ASN A 40 -3.00 15.49 5.70
N LEU A 41 -1.72 15.11 5.58
CA LEU A 41 -1.07 14.17 6.52
C LEU A 41 -0.99 14.73 7.95
N ALA A 42 -0.90 16.05 8.10
CA ALA A 42 -0.95 16.74 9.40
C ALA A 42 -2.29 16.54 10.14
N LEU A 43 -3.36 16.17 9.43
CA LEU A 43 -4.69 15.94 9.99
C LEU A 43 -4.90 14.48 10.44
N LEU A 44 -3.96 13.58 10.13
CA LEU A 44 -4.00 12.18 10.54
C LEU A 44 -3.34 11.96 11.91
N GLN A 45 -3.41 10.75 12.44
CA GLN A 45 -2.74 10.36 13.69
C GLN A 45 -1.22 10.46 13.55
N SER A 46 -0.54 10.76 14.66
CA SER A 46 0.93 10.91 14.69
C SER A 46 1.66 9.56 14.61
N ASP A 47 1.08 8.50 15.16
CA ASP A 47 1.69 7.16 15.16
C ASP A 47 0.66 6.10 14.72
N PRO A 48 0.27 6.08 13.44
CA PRO A 48 -0.68 5.12 12.92
C PRO A 48 -0.02 3.73 12.75
N GLN A 49 -0.85 2.68 12.80
CA GLN A 49 -0.46 1.34 12.41
C GLN A 49 -0.07 1.28 10.93
N PHE A 50 -0.86 1.95 10.10
CA PHE A 50 -0.55 2.21 8.71
C PHE A 50 -1.22 3.51 8.24
N VAL A 51 -0.70 4.06 7.17
CA VAL A 51 -1.28 5.18 6.45
C VAL A 51 -1.42 4.84 4.98
N MET A 52 -2.51 5.30 4.36
CA MET A 52 -2.79 5.12 2.93
C MET A 52 -3.15 6.45 2.29
N TYR A 53 -2.74 6.60 1.05
CA TYR A 53 -3.09 7.73 0.19
C TYR A 53 -3.61 7.22 -1.14
N PHE A 54 -4.68 7.83 -1.63
CA PHE A 54 -5.25 7.59 -2.95
C PHE A 54 -5.45 8.92 -3.68
N ASN A 55 -4.98 9.01 -4.90
CA ASN A 55 -5.28 10.11 -5.81
C ASN A 55 -6.26 9.63 -6.88
N PHE A 56 -7.54 9.63 -6.55
CA PHE A 56 -8.59 9.18 -7.46
C PHE A 56 -8.69 10.05 -8.71
N LYS A 57 -8.40 11.35 -8.58
CA LYS A 57 -8.38 12.26 -9.73
C LYS A 57 -7.36 11.82 -10.77
N LYS A 58 -6.10 11.62 -10.35
CA LYS A 58 -5.06 11.11 -11.26
C LYS A 58 -5.37 9.71 -11.80
N MET A 59 -6.00 8.84 -10.99
CA MET A 59 -6.41 7.51 -11.43
C MET A 59 -7.48 7.59 -12.52
N ARG A 60 -8.50 8.41 -12.34
CA ARG A 60 -9.59 8.59 -13.32
C ARG A 60 -9.12 9.10 -14.68
N ASP A 61 -8.03 9.85 -14.72
CA ASP A 61 -7.45 10.38 -15.95
C ASP A 61 -6.70 9.33 -16.79
N THR A 62 -6.63 8.07 -16.30
CA THR A 62 -5.90 6.98 -16.96
C THR A 62 -6.85 6.07 -17.76
N LYS A 63 -6.39 5.56 -18.91
CA LYS A 63 -7.12 4.53 -19.68
C LYS A 63 -7.34 3.27 -18.87
N PHE A 64 -6.41 2.96 -17.97
CA PHE A 64 -6.49 1.80 -17.10
C PHE A 64 -7.69 1.86 -16.16
N TRP A 65 -7.98 3.02 -15.59
CA TRP A 65 -9.18 3.25 -14.77
C TRP A 65 -10.45 3.01 -15.56
N GLU A 66 -10.55 3.61 -16.73
CA GLU A 66 -11.74 3.52 -17.59
C GLU A 66 -12.09 2.07 -17.94
N GLN A 67 -11.07 1.24 -18.18
CA GLN A 67 -11.27 -0.14 -18.63
C GLN A 67 -11.46 -1.15 -17.49
N PHE A 68 -10.81 -0.95 -16.35
CA PHE A 68 -10.69 -1.99 -15.32
C PHE A 68 -11.27 -1.61 -13.97
N ILE A 69 -11.32 -0.33 -13.66
CA ILE A 69 -11.79 0.16 -12.37
C ILE A 69 -13.19 0.72 -12.55
N SER A 70 -14.16 -0.19 -12.74
CA SER A 70 -15.57 0.20 -12.62
C SER A 70 -15.93 0.33 -11.13
N ASP A 71 -16.97 1.13 -10.81
CA ASP A 71 -17.52 1.30 -9.45
C ASP A 71 -17.74 -0.03 -8.70
N SER A 72 -17.96 -1.13 -9.44
CA SER A 72 -18.14 -2.46 -8.88
C SER A 72 -16.87 -3.14 -8.38
N LEU A 73 -15.70 -2.72 -8.87
CA LEU A 73 -14.39 -3.27 -8.46
C LEU A 73 -13.84 -2.53 -7.25
N PHE A 74 -14.03 -1.23 -7.19
CA PHE A 74 -13.79 -0.46 -5.99
C PHE A 74 -15.02 -0.57 -5.09
N SER A 75 -15.20 -1.74 -4.51
CA SER A 75 -15.98 -1.84 -3.27
C SER A 75 -15.27 -1.12 -2.10
N ALA A 76 -14.44 -0.12 -2.42
CA ALA A 76 -13.84 0.78 -1.43
C ALA A 76 -14.92 1.42 -0.56
N GLU A 77 -16.10 1.67 -1.13
CA GLU A 77 -17.28 2.02 -0.38
C GLU A 77 -17.64 0.96 0.68
N ARG A 78 -17.34 -0.32 0.44
CA ARG A 78 -17.49 -1.40 1.44
C ARG A 78 -16.26 -1.53 2.36
N ASN A 79 -15.05 -1.25 1.85
CA ASN A 79 -13.80 -1.41 2.60
C ASN A 79 -13.50 -0.22 3.53
N PHE A 80 -13.91 1.00 3.14
CA PHE A 80 -13.80 2.21 3.97
C PHE A 80 -15.08 2.50 4.76
N GLY A 81 -15.99 1.53 4.82
CA GLY A 81 -17.21 1.59 5.61
C GLY A 81 -18.33 2.40 4.97
N SER A 82 -19.41 2.51 5.71
CA SER A 82 -20.64 3.21 5.32
C SER A 82 -20.43 4.70 5.00
N PHE A 83 -19.30 5.30 5.40
CA PHE A 83 -19.08 6.75 5.26
C PHE A 83 -18.99 7.22 3.80
N LEU A 84 -18.21 6.55 2.94
CA LEU A 84 -18.19 6.90 1.51
C LEU A 84 -19.55 6.62 0.84
N GLY A 85 -20.25 5.59 1.31
CA GLY A 85 -21.64 5.32 0.92
C GLY A 85 -22.57 6.48 1.31
N ILE A 86 -22.46 6.99 2.53
CA ILE A 86 -23.22 8.15 3.02
C ILE A 86 -22.93 9.39 2.17
N LEU A 87 -21.68 9.69 1.87
CA LEU A 87 -21.33 10.81 0.99
C LEU A 87 -21.98 10.66 -0.38
N LYS A 88 -21.98 9.46 -0.95
CA LYS A 88 -22.61 9.17 -2.23
C LYS A 88 -24.13 9.38 -2.17
N GLU A 89 -24.78 8.87 -1.15
CA GLU A 89 -26.23 9.03 -0.95
C GLU A 89 -26.62 10.48 -0.71
N ALA A 90 -25.90 11.18 0.16
CA ALA A 90 -26.19 12.56 0.50
C ALA A 90 -25.89 13.56 -0.62
N THR A 91 -24.85 13.34 -1.41
CA THR A 91 -24.32 14.34 -2.36
C THR A 91 -24.23 13.88 -3.79
N GLY A 92 -24.32 12.58 -4.07
CA GLY A 92 -23.99 11.97 -5.35
C GLY A 92 -22.48 11.90 -5.64
N VAL A 93 -21.63 12.29 -4.67
CA VAL A 93 -20.17 12.28 -4.80
C VAL A 93 -19.62 10.90 -4.46
N SER A 94 -18.79 10.35 -5.34
CA SER A 94 -18.17 9.04 -5.19
C SER A 94 -16.70 9.08 -5.62
N ILE A 95 -15.98 7.99 -5.41
CA ILE A 95 -14.60 7.85 -5.91
C ILE A 95 -14.52 7.92 -7.43
N SER A 96 -15.58 7.56 -8.14
CA SER A 96 -15.68 7.70 -9.60
C SER A 96 -16.01 9.12 -10.02
N ASN A 97 -16.57 9.92 -9.12
CA ASN A 97 -16.97 11.30 -9.44
C ASN A 97 -17.00 12.18 -8.18
N GLY A 98 -16.11 13.15 -8.13
CA GLY A 98 -16.11 14.23 -7.13
C GLY A 98 -15.23 14.02 -5.91
N ILE A 99 -14.85 12.77 -5.53
CA ILE A 99 -13.76 12.54 -4.57
C ILE A 99 -12.46 12.54 -5.34
N ASP A 100 -11.56 13.48 -5.03
CA ASP A 100 -10.29 13.63 -5.72
C ASP A 100 -9.15 12.89 -5.01
N GLU A 101 -9.07 13.00 -3.68
CA GLU A 101 -8.05 12.35 -2.88
C GLU A 101 -8.62 11.80 -1.58
N LEU A 102 -8.04 10.71 -1.11
CA LEU A 102 -8.33 10.12 0.19
C LEU A 102 -7.01 9.85 0.93
N TYR A 103 -6.93 10.35 2.14
CA TYR A 103 -5.89 10.03 3.13
C TYR A 103 -6.56 9.24 4.24
N PHE A 104 -5.98 8.13 4.62
CA PHE A 104 -6.52 7.25 5.65
C PHE A 104 -5.42 6.77 6.57
N SER A 105 -5.69 6.71 7.85
CA SER A 105 -4.82 6.08 8.85
C SER A 105 -5.63 5.27 9.85
N ASN A 106 -5.00 4.25 10.40
CA ASN A 106 -5.58 3.38 11.41
C ASN A 106 -4.60 3.23 12.57
N SER A 107 -5.08 3.22 13.81
CA SER A 107 -4.29 2.92 15.01
C SER A 107 -4.53 1.49 15.51
N TRP A 108 -3.67 1.03 16.43
CA TRP A 108 -3.76 -0.30 17.03
C TRP A 108 -5.07 -0.57 17.77
N ILE A 109 -5.66 0.45 18.35
CA ILE A 109 -6.90 0.36 19.11
C ILE A 109 -8.15 0.48 18.21
N GLY A 110 -7.97 0.41 16.90
CA GLY A 110 -9.07 0.45 15.92
C GLY A 110 -9.58 1.87 15.64
N GLU A 111 -8.88 2.90 16.08
CA GLU A 111 -9.21 4.29 15.72
C GLU A 111 -8.78 4.55 14.27
N ASN A 112 -9.72 5.04 13.49
CA ASN A 112 -9.51 5.43 12.10
C ASN A 112 -9.57 6.94 11.97
N ALA A 113 -8.71 7.49 11.13
CA ALA A 113 -8.82 8.88 10.71
C ALA A 113 -8.74 8.95 9.18
N MET A 114 -9.52 9.85 8.62
CA MET A 114 -9.50 10.08 7.17
C MET A 114 -9.62 11.56 6.85
N VAL A 115 -9.02 11.93 5.73
CA VAL A 115 -9.19 13.23 5.09
C VAL A 115 -9.61 12.98 3.65
N VAL A 116 -10.76 13.50 3.27
CA VAL A 116 -11.30 13.37 1.92
C VAL A 116 -11.25 14.73 1.24
N LYS A 117 -10.59 14.78 0.10
CA LYS A 117 -10.55 15.97 -0.77
C LYS A 117 -11.53 15.74 -1.93
N GLY A 118 -12.30 16.77 -2.23
CA GLY A 118 -13.27 16.66 -3.32
C GLY A 118 -14.14 17.91 -3.44
N THR A 119 -15.21 17.79 -4.21
CA THR A 119 -16.21 18.85 -4.36
C THR A 119 -17.49 18.44 -3.64
N PHE A 120 -17.83 19.12 -2.55
CA PHE A 120 -18.96 18.77 -1.69
C PHE A 120 -20.04 19.84 -1.73
N ASP A 121 -21.29 19.41 -1.94
CA ASP A 121 -22.47 20.26 -1.71
C ASP A 121 -22.86 20.20 -0.23
N ARG A 122 -22.30 21.12 0.56
CA ARG A 122 -22.57 21.18 2.01
C ARG A 122 -24.04 21.32 2.34
N LYS A 123 -24.81 22.01 1.49
CA LYS A 123 -26.24 22.17 1.73
C LYS A 123 -26.94 20.83 1.63
N LYS A 124 -26.68 20.06 0.57
CA LYS A 124 -27.26 18.70 0.43
C LYS A 124 -26.88 17.79 1.59
N VAL A 125 -25.60 17.83 2.02
CA VAL A 125 -25.15 17.05 3.19
C VAL A 125 -25.91 17.44 4.45
N ASN A 126 -26.04 18.76 4.70
CA ASN A 126 -26.78 19.25 5.86
C ASN A 126 -28.26 18.86 5.82
N ASP A 127 -28.91 18.97 4.65
CA ASP A 127 -30.32 18.62 4.48
C ASP A 127 -30.53 17.11 4.67
N TYR A 128 -29.65 16.27 4.12
CA TYR A 128 -29.67 14.82 4.30
C TYR A 128 -29.54 14.43 5.78
N ILE A 129 -28.54 14.97 6.47
CA ILE A 129 -28.29 14.69 7.90
C ILE A 129 -29.42 15.20 8.78
N ALA A 130 -30.04 16.32 8.43
CA ALA A 130 -31.14 16.87 9.20
C ALA A 130 -32.41 16.01 9.10
N ALA A 131 -32.57 15.25 8.02
CA ALA A 131 -33.72 14.35 7.80
C ALA A 131 -33.50 12.95 8.43
N ASP A 132 -32.27 12.60 8.86
CA ASP A 132 -31.94 11.28 9.37
C ASP A 132 -31.61 11.32 10.87
N SER A 133 -32.47 10.65 11.68
CA SER A 133 -32.33 10.55 13.13
C SER A 133 -31.09 9.81 13.63
N LEU A 134 -30.38 9.10 12.73
CA LEU A 134 -29.12 8.42 13.05
C LEU A 134 -27.95 9.40 13.21
N TYR A 135 -28.16 10.69 12.92
CA TYR A 135 -27.12 11.70 13.06
C TYR A 135 -27.44 12.67 14.19
N THR A 136 -26.36 13.04 14.91
CA THR A 136 -26.39 14.14 15.87
C THR A 136 -25.39 15.22 15.45
N ARG A 137 -25.65 16.47 15.88
CA ARG A 137 -24.77 17.62 15.64
C ARG A 137 -24.13 18.05 16.94
N LEU A 138 -22.82 18.24 16.89
CA LEU A 138 -22.01 18.77 17.99
C LEU A 138 -21.45 20.11 17.55
N GLU A 139 -21.85 21.19 18.25
CA GLU A 139 -21.40 22.54 17.93
C GLU A 139 -20.15 22.88 18.76
N TYR A 140 -19.12 23.37 18.08
CA TYR A 140 -17.86 23.77 18.67
C TYR A 140 -17.60 25.27 18.46
N PRO A 141 -16.70 25.88 19.23
CA PRO A 141 -16.26 27.26 19.01
C PRO A 141 -15.81 27.51 17.55
N ARG A 142 -15.89 28.76 17.11
CA ARG A 142 -15.56 29.21 15.74
C ARG A 142 -16.52 28.71 14.66
N GLY A 143 -17.71 28.26 15.02
CA GLY A 143 -18.72 27.79 14.07
C GLY A 143 -18.41 26.43 13.45
N ILE A 144 -17.61 25.61 14.11
CA ILE A 144 -17.32 24.24 13.65
C ILE A 144 -18.49 23.35 14.08
N THR A 145 -19.15 22.73 13.12
CA THR A 145 -20.18 21.70 13.35
C THR A 145 -19.62 20.33 13.02
N VAL A 146 -19.60 19.43 13.99
CA VAL A 146 -19.24 18.02 13.81
C VAL A 146 -20.52 17.21 13.74
N PHE A 147 -20.63 16.38 12.72
CA PHE A 147 -21.70 15.40 12.55
C PHE A 147 -21.24 14.06 13.10
N LYS A 148 -22.06 13.45 13.93
CA LYS A 148 -21.81 12.13 14.50
C LYS A 148 -22.89 11.16 14.07
N GLN A 149 -22.51 10.07 13.43
CA GLN A 149 -23.38 8.93 13.19
C GLN A 149 -23.42 8.06 14.45
N VAL A 150 -24.64 7.85 14.98
CA VAL A 150 -24.82 7.23 16.30
C VAL A 150 -24.41 5.76 16.31
N GLU A 151 -24.79 4.98 15.29
CA GLU A 151 -24.56 3.53 15.25
C GLU A 151 -23.07 3.16 15.10
N THR A 152 -22.35 3.86 14.24
CA THR A 152 -20.95 3.57 13.94
C THR A 152 -19.97 4.38 14.78
N ASN A 153 -20.50 5.34 15.57
CA ASN A 153 -19.71 6.33 16.29
C ASN A 153 -18.77 7.15 15.40
N PHE A 154 -19.10 7.22 14.10
CA PHE A 154 -18.28 7.95 13.13
C PHE A 154 -18.59 9.45 13.20
N ASN A 155 -17.55 10.27 13.34
CA ASN A 155 -17.61 11.71 13.46
C ASN A 155 -16.96 12.34 12.23
N PHE A 156 -17.53 13.41 11.67
CA PHE A 156 -16.94 14.13 10.57
C PHE A 156 -17.33 15.60 10.55
N TYR A 157 -16.52 16.43 9.93
CA TYR A 157 -16.80 17.84 9.71
C TYR A 157 -16.13 18.34 8.42
N PHE A 158 -16.61 19.46 7.90
CA PHE A 158 -15.97 20.14 6.78
C PHE A 158 -14.95 21.15 7.31
N LYS A 159 -13.65 20.88 7.06
CA LYS A 159 -12.57 21.82 7.38
C LYS A 159 -12.64 23.08 6.49
N ASP A 160 -12.94 22.85 5.21
CA ASP A 160 -13.17 23.88 4.17
C ASP A 160 -14.13 23.31 3.10
N ASP A 161 -14.33 24.04 1.99
CA ASP A 161 -15.28 23.65 0.93
C ASP A 161 -14.84 22.40 0.15
N PHE A 162 -13.57 22.03 0.25
CA PHE A 162 -12.97 20.93 -0.49
C PHE A 162 -12.39 19.84 0.41
N THR A 163 -12.46 20.01 1.73
CA THR A 163 -11.82 19.11 2.68
C THR A 163 -12.80 18.66 3.76
N LEU A 164 -12.98 17.36 3.86
CA LEU A 164 -13.75 16.72 4.90
C LEU A 164 -12.82 15.86 5.76
N CYS A 165 -12.88 16.02 7.09
CA CYS A 165 -12.15 15.20 8.05
C CYS A 165 -13.14 14.28 8.77
N GLY A 166 -12.77 13.00 8.88
CA GLY A 166 -13.59 11.97 9.52
C GLY A 166 -12.79 11.06 10.45
N SER A 167 -13.41 10.60 11.53
CA SER A 167 -12.82 9.64 12.47
C SER A 167 -13.91 8.95 13.29
N ASN A 168 -13.71 7.69 13.65
CA ASN A 168 -14.52 7.02 14.66
C ASN A 168 -14.10 7.37 16.11
N TYR A 169 -13.11 8.27 16.26
CA TYR A 169 -12.63 8.77 17.54
C TYR A 169 -12.75 10.29 17.61
N LEU A 170 -13.69 10.80 18.41
CA LEU A 170 -14.02 12.23 18.44
C LEU A 170 -12.82 13.11 18.77
N LYS A 171 -11.94 12.65 19.68
CA LYS A 171 -10.73 13.40 20.06
C LYS A 171 -9.79 13.64 18.88
N GLN A 172 -9.72 12.70 17.94
CA GLN A 172 -8.95 12.86 16.70
C GLN A 172 -9.51 14.00 15.85
N ILE A 173 -10.83 14.12 15.76
CA ILE A 173 -11.50 15.23 15.07
C ILE A 173 -11.17 16.56 15.75
N GLU A 174 -11.30 16.64 17.08
CA GLU A 174 -11.00 17.86 17.86
C GLU A 174 -9.55 18.31 17.66
N ASN A 175 -8.60 17.38 17.61
CA ASN A 175 -7.18 17.68 17.38
C ASN A 175 -6.95 18.37 16.02
N THR A 176 -7.80 18.13 15.01
CA THR A 176 -7.65 18.76 13.68
C THR A 176 -8.11 20.20 13.61
N PHE A 177 -8.94 20.69 14.57
CA PHE A 177 -9.50 22.05 14.55
C PHE A 177 -8.45 23.17 14.62
N THR A 178 -7.31 22.90 15.26
CA THR A 178 -6.23 23.86 15.47
C THR A 178 -5.06 23.69 14.53
N VAL A 179 -5.11 22.68 13.66
CA VAL A 179 -4.05 22.42 12.68
C VAL A 179 -4.11 23.48 11.58
N ALA A 180 -3.13 24.40 11.61
CA ALA A 180 -2.92 25.38 10.54
C ALA A 180 -2.15 24.71 9.37
N ASP A 181 -2.27 25.30 8.19
CA ASP A 181 -1.66 24.75 6.96
C ASP A 181 -0.12 24.66 6.98
N THR A 182 0.51 25.43 7.89
CA THR A 182 1.96 25.42 8.11
C THR A 182 2.39 24.66 9.36
N SER A 183 1.44 24.02 10.06
CA SER A 183 1.72 23.34 11.32
C SER A 183 2.45 22.00 11.06
N THR A 184 3.45 21.74 11.90
CA THR A 184 3.99 20.39 12.07
C THR A 184 3.11 19.67 13.11
N ALA A 185 2.10 18.93 12.64
CA ALA A 185 1.13 18.23 13.48
C ALA A 185 0.86 16.82 12.92
N GLY A 186 0.10 16.02 13.66
CA GLY A 186 -0.32 14.68 13.24
C GLY A 186 0.85 13.83 12.75
N LEU A 187 0.70 13.18 11.61
CA LEU A 187 1.74 12.31 11.05
C LEU A 187 3.06 13.05 10.75
N LEU A 188 3.04 14.36 10.49
CA LEU A 188 4.26 15.13 10.22
C LEU A 188 5.20 15.23 11.45
N THR A 189 4.70 14.94 12.65
CA THR A 189 5.54 14.87 13.87
C THR A 189 6.37 13.60 13.92
N ASN A 190 5.97 12.55 13.17
CA ASN A 190 6.72 11.30 13.05
C ASN A 190 7.77 11.40 11.96
N THR A 191 8.92 11.98 12.30
CA THR A 191 10.00 12.21 11.33
C THR A 191 10.55 10.94 10.70
N ALA A 192 10.54 9.83 11.43
CA ALA A 192 10.97 8.52 10.91
C ALA A 192 10.00 8.03 9.83
N ALA A 193 8.70 8.06 10.08
CA ALA A 193 7.69 7.71 9.10
C ALA A 193 7.75 8.63 7.86
N MET A 194 7.87 9.94 8.06
CA MET A 194 7.94 10.91 6.96
C MET A 194 9.16 10.69 6.06
N LYS A 195 10.31 10.37 6.65
CA LYS A 195 11.52 10.04 5.89
C LYS A 195 11.30 8.84 4.96
N GLU A 196 10.67 7.79 5.46
CA GLU A 196 10.40 6.59 4.65
C GLU A 196 9.28 6.84 3.62
N ILE A 197 8.25 7.61 3.95
CA ILE A 197 7.19 7.98 3.01
C ILE A 197 7.76 8.79 1.83
N GLU A 198 8.72 9.68 2.06
CA GLU A 198 9.38 10.44 1.00
C GLU A 198 10.24 9.55 0.08
N ARG A 199 10.65 8.36 0.52
CA ARG A 199 11.41 7.37 -0.26
C ARG A 199 10.54 6.38 -1.05
N ILE A 200 9.21 6.39 -0.88
CA ILE A 200 8.30 5.48 -1.59
C ILE A 200 8.39 5.74 -3.10
N LYS A 201 8.66 4.68 -3.87
CA LYS A 201 8.66 4.72 -5.32
C LYS A 201 7.21 4.70 -5.85
N TYR A 202 6.95 5.40 -6.96
CA TYR A 202 5.63 5.47 -7.61
C TYR A 202 4.47 5.94 -6.71
N LYS A 203 4.73 6.85 -5.77
CA LYS A 203 3.74 7.37 -4.80
C LYS A 203 2.67 8.31 -5.39
N GLU A 204 2.48 8.33 -6.70
CA GLU A 204 1.63 9.32 -7.36
C GLU A 204 0.14 9.01 -7.33
N ASN A 205 -0.26 7.73 -7.55
CA ASN A 205 -1.67 7.35 -7.62
C ASN A 205 -2.18 6.77 -6.31
N LEU A 206 -1.47 5.79 -5.80
CA LEU A 206 -1.75 5.14 -4.52
C LEU A 206 -0.45 4.80 -3.84
N TRP A 207 -0.40 5.00 -2.52
CA TRP A 207 0.63 4.40 -1.69
C TRP A 207 0.12 4.09 -0.30
N MET A 208 0.74 3.12 0.33
CA MET A 208 0.55 2.72 1.72
C MET A 208 1.92 2.64 2.40
N PHE A 209 1.94 2.98 3.67
CA PHE A 209 3.13 2.89 4.52
C PHE A 209 2.77 2.33 5.88
N SER A 210 3.65 1.48 6.43
CA SER A 210 3.62 1.07 7.83
C SER A 210 5.05 0.93 8.37
N GLY A 211 5.32 1.52 9.53
CA GLY A 211 6.51 1.27 10.33
C GLY A 211 6.25 0.34 11.52
N GLN A 212 5.09 -0.29 11.60
CA GLN A 212 4.66 -1.09 12.74
C GLN A 212 4.95 -2.58 12.52
N LYS A 213 5.88 -3.13 13.29
CA LYS A 213 6.34 -4.53 13.12
C LYS A 213 5.22 -5.57 13.21
N LEU A 214 4.21 -5.37 14.05
CA LEU A 214 3.09 -6.30 14.15
C LEU A 214 2.17 -6.27 12.92
N PHE A 215 1.98 -5.11 12.31
CA PHE A 215 1.24 -4.99 11.06
C PHE A 215 1.98 -5.68 9.91
N ILE A 216 3.29 -5.42 9.80
CA ILE A 216 4.17 -6.06 8.82
C ILE A 216 4.11 -7.58 8.97
N ARG A 217 4.23 -8.07 10.20
CA ARG A 217 4.07 -9.49 10.53
C ARG A 217 2.75 -10.05 10.03
N GLY A 218 1.63 -9.39 10.33
CA GLY A 218 0.30 -9.84 9.92
C GLY A 218 0.16 -9.96 8.40
N ILE A 219 0.79 -9.07 7.62
CA ILE A 219 0.82 -9.18 6.16
C ILE A 219 1.53 -10.47 5.73
N PHE A 220 2.74 -10.74 6.23
CA PHE A 220 3.51 -11.94 5.85
C PHE A 220 2.85 -13.23 6.31
N GLU A 221 2.25 -13.29 7.50
CA GLU A 221 1.51 -14.45 8.00
C GLU A 221 0.29 -14.75 7.13
N ASN A 222 -0.48 -13.74 6.75
CA ASN A 222 -1.64 -13.92 5.86
C ASN A 222 -1.24 -14.47 4.48
N PHE A 223 -0.10 -14.06 3.92
CA PHE A 223 0.42 -14.65 2.69
C PHE A 223 0.78 -16.13 2.86
N SER A 224 1.36 -16.51 3.99
CA SER A 224 1.67 -17.92 4.31
C SER A 224 0.40 -18.76 4.42
N ASP A 225 -0.64 -18.27 5.09
CA ASP A 225 -1.89 -19.00 5.32
C ASP A 225 -2.76 -19.17 4.06
N MET A 226 -2.68 -18.22 3.11
CA MET A 226 -3.33 -18.38 1.81
C MET A 226 -2.81 -19.62 1.05
N ASN A 227 -1.53 -19.95 1.21
CA ASN A 227 -0.94 -21.15 0.63
C ASN A 227 -1.40 -22.44 1.34
N LYS A 228 -1.68 -22.39 2.65
CA LYS A 228 -2.18 -23.55 3.42
C LYS A 228 -3.63 -23.88 3.15
N LYS A 229 -4.51 -22.88 3.00
CA LYS A 229 -5.95 -23.09 2.71
C LYS A 229 -6.20 -23.74 1.36
N LYS A 230 -5.31 -23.62 0.37
CA LYS A 230 -5.42 -24.36 -0.91
C LYS A 230 -5.19 -25.87 -0.78
N LYS A 231 -4.53 -26.35 0.27
CA LYS A 231 -4.33 -27.78 0.52
C LYS A 231 -5.57 -28.50 1.08
N ASN A 232 -6.51 -27.77 1.64
CA ASN A 232 -7.70 -28.30 2.32
C ASN A 232 -9.01 -28.12 1.54
N LEU A 233 -8.97 -28.03 0.19
CA LEU A 233 -10.20 -28.06 -0.61
C LEU A 233 -10.80 -29.48 -0.57
N PRO A 234 -12.11 -29.64 -0.27
CA PRO A 234 -12.79 -30.93 -0.35
C PRO A 234 -12.78 -31.41 -1.81
N GLY A 235 -12.09 -32.51 -2.07
CA GLY A 235 -11.94 -33.10 -3.42
C GLY A 235 -10.52 -33.49 -3.80
N SER A 236 -9.50 -33.25 -2.98
CA SER A 236 -8.21 -33.91 -3.12
C SER A 236 -8.39 -35.38 -2.67
N LEU A 237 -8.28 -36.31 -3.63
CA LEU A 237 -8.25 -37.72 -3.37
C LEU A 237 -7.27 -38.03 -2.24
N GLU A 238 -7.81 -38.67 -1.18
CA GLU A 238 -7.02 -39.34 -0.16
C GLU A 238 -6.22 -40.46 -0.84
N GLY A 239 -4.94 -40.20 -1.01
CA GLY A 239 -4.01 -41.16 -1.58
C GLY A 239 -2.59 -40.64 -1.32
N ASP A 240 -1.93 -41.26 -0.35
CA ASP A 240 -0.56 -41.02 0.11
C ASP A 240 -0.28 -39.66 0.74
N SER A 241 -0.68 -39.52 1.98
CA SER A 241 -0.11 -38.51 2.89
C SER A 241 1.35 -38.88 3.20
N LEU A 242 2.27 -38.30 2.46
CA LEU A 242 3.58 -38.03 3.01
C LEU A 242 3.33 -37.01 4.14
N THR A 243 3.13 -37.50 5.35
CA THR A 243 3.15 -36.73 6.57
C THR A 243 4.54 -36.12 6.69
N ILE A 244 4.66 -34.86 6.25
CA ILE A 244 5.83 -34.04 6.58
C ILE A 244 5.80 -33.91 8.11
N PRO A 245 6.88 -34.28 8.82
CA PRO A 245 6.89 -34.21 10.27
C PRO A 245 6.57 -32.80 10.78
N ASP A 246 5.81 -32.71 11.87
CA ASP A 246 5.41 -31.43 12.52
C ASP A 246 6.59 -30.49 12.83
N SER A 247 7.79 -31.03 12.95
CA SER A 247 9.05 -30.29 13.13
C SER A 247 9.39 -29.35 11.96
N THR A 248 9.06 -29.75 10.70
CA THR A 248 9.34 -28.92 9.51
C THR A 248 8.41 -27.71 9.42
N GLN A 249 7.17 -27.82 9.91
CA GLN A 249 6.25 -26.69 9.96
C GLN A 249 6.63 -25.67 11.06
N ALA A 250 7.18 -26.15 12.17
CA ALA A 250 7.69 -25.29 13.24
C ALA A 250 8.94 -24.52 12.77
N GLU A 251 9.83 -25.16 12.00
CA GLU A 251 11.02 -24.54 11.44
C GLU A 251 10.71 -23.54 10.31
N GLU A 252 9.76 -23.85 9.40
CA GLU A 252 9.32 -22.90 8.38
C GLU A 252 8.65 -21.67 8.99
N ASN A 253 7.84 -21.83 10.02
CA ASN A 253 7.23 -20.72 10.75
C ASN A 253 8.29 -19.90 11.51
N SER A 254 9.32 -20.53 12.06
CA SER A 254 10.43 -19.83 12.72
C SER A 254 11.26 -19.02 11.73
N GLN A 255 11.52 -19.55 10.55
CA GLN A 255 12.29 -18.87 9.49
C GLN A 255 11.54 -17.67 8.92
N LEU A 256 10.23 -17.76 8.70
CA LEU A 256 9.41 -16.61 8.33
C LEU A 256 9.37 -15.57 9.46
N TYR A 257 9.28 -16.02 10.71
CA TYR A 257 9.29 -15.15 11.87
C TYR A 257 10.58 -14.33 11.98
N ASP A 258 11.71 -14.89 11.65
CA ASP A 258 13.00 -14.18 11.70
C ASP A 258 13.17 -13.14 10.58
N ILE A 259 12.50 -13.33 9.44
CA ILE A 259 12.58 -12.38 8.32
C ILE A 259 11.91 -11.05 8.65
N TYR A 260 10.65 -11.08 9.08
CA TYR A 260 9.92 -9.82 9.28
C TYR A 260 10.37 -9.05 10.52
N LYS A 261 11.08 -9.70 11.46
CA LYS A 261 11.76 -8.98 12.56
C LYS A 261 12.76 -7.97 12.06
N THR A 262 13.43 -8.27 10.95
CA THR A 262 14.46 -7.41 10.36
C THR A 262 13.90 -6.28 9.50
N ILE A 263 12.58 -6.30 9.22
CA ILE A 263 11.91 -5.24 8.43
C ILE A 263 11.45 -4.13 9.40
N ASN A 264 11.96 -2.94 9.20
CA ASN A 264 11.63 -1.76 9.99
C ASN A 264 10.42 -1.00 9.44
N ALA A 265 10.26 -1.01 8.11
CA ALA A 265 9.12 -0.38 7.44
C ALA A 265 8.77 -1.15 6.16
N LEU A 266 7.48 -1.10 5.85
CA LEU A 266 6.92 -1.65 4.62
C LEU A 266 6.13 -0.57 3.92
N SER A 267 6.36 -0.42 2.63
CA SER A 267 5.51 0.42 1.79
C SER A 267 5.07 -0.33 0.54
N PHE A 268 3.93 0.08 0.05
CA PHE A 268 3.35 -0.37 -1.21
C PHE A 268 2.96 0.86 -2.01
N SER A 269 3.21 0.84 -3.31
CA SER A 269 2.75 1.91 -4.20
C SER A 269 2.31 1.36 -5.55
N LEU A 270 1.42 2.12 -6.18
CA LEU A 270 0.84 1.77 -7.44
C LEU A 270 0.78 3.02 -8.32
N LYS A 271 1.29 2.90 -9.54
CA LYS A 271 1.21 3.92 -10.58
C LYS A 271 0.41 3.36 -11.75
N MET A 272 -0.62 4.08 -12.12
CA MET A 272 -1.45 3.80 -13.28
C MET A 272 -1.05 4.73 -14.43
N THR A 273 -0.75 4.12 -15.57
CA THR A 273 -0.53 4.80 -16.86
C THR A 273 -1.26 4.00 -17.93
N ASP A 274 -0.61 3.65 -19.02
CA ASP A 274 -1.06 2.61 -19.95
C ASP A 274 -0.78 1.19 -19.39
N GLU A 275 0.03 1.10 -18.34
CA GLU A 275 0.35 -0.10 -17.57
C GLU A 275 0.10 0.16 -16.09
N LEU A 276 0.01 -0.92 -15.32
CA LEU A 276 -0.05 -0.89 -13.87
C LEU A 276 1.34 -1.22 -13.32
N GLU A 277 2.02 -0.24 -12.77
CA GLU A 277 3.29 -0.43 -12.09
C GLU A 277 3.04 -0.58 -10.59
N ILE A 278 3.46 -1.70 -10.03
CA ILE A 278 3.31 -2.05 -8.60
C ILE A 278 4.68 -2.12 -7.98
N VAL A 279 4.87 -1.48 -6.85
CA VAL A 279 6.10 -1.52 -6.08
C VAL A 279 5.82 -1.83 -4.62
N MET A 280 6.55 -2.79 -4.07
CA MET A 280 6.61 -3.06 -2.64
C MET A 280 8.05 -2.81 -2.17
N GLN A 281 8.21 -1.98 -1.15
CA GLN A 281 9.51 -1.68 -0.54
C GLN A 281 9.51 -2.18 0.90
N ASN A 282 10.57 -2.89 1.26
CA ASN A 282 10.81 -3.34 2.62
C ASN A 282 12.13 -2.74 3.10
N GLU A 283 12.03 -1.79 4.01
CA GLU A 283 13.19 -1.20 4.67
C GLU A 283 13.66 -2.15 5.78
N CYS A 284 14.84 -2.70 5.65
CA CYS A 284 15.41 -3.65 6.59
C CYS A 284 16.41 -2.96 7.54
N GLU A 285 16.81 -3.65 8.61
CA GLU A 285 17.78 -3.14 9.59
C GLU A 285 19.14 -2.84 8.96
N ASN A 286 19.54 -3.63 7.96
CA ASN A 286 20.82 -3.48 7.26
C ASN A 286 20.77 -4.16 5.88
N GLN A 287 21.81 -3.95 5.08
CA GLN A 287 21.94 -4.49 3.73
C GLN A 287 21.95 -6.03 3.69
N ASN A 288 22.53 -6.69 4.68
CA ASN A 288 22.53 -8.16 4.74
C ASN A 288 21.13 -8.70 4.90
N SER A 289 20.33 -8.11 5.80
CA SER A 289 18.92 -8.45 5.99
C SER A 289 18.09 -8.22 4.73
N ALA A 290 18.33 -7.13 4.01
CA ALA A 290 17.66 -6.85 2.74
C ALA A 290 18.02 -7.88 1.67
N THR A 291 19.30 -8.28 1.59
CA THR A 291 19.77 -9.30 0.65
C THR A 291 19.17 -10.68 1.01
N GLU A 292 19.12 -11.03 2.27
CA GLU A 292 18.52 -12.28 2.72
C GLU A 292 17.02 -12.32 2.40
N LEU A 293 16.29 -11.23 2.66
CA LEU A 293 14.88 -11.11 2.30
C LEU A 293 14.67 -11.31 0.79
N LYS A 294 15.47 -10.65 -0.06
CA LYS A 294 15.46 -10.86 -1.52
C LYS A 294 15.62 -12.34 -1.86
N ASN A 295 16.70 -12.98 -1.38
CA ASN A 295 17.00 -14.37 -1.71
C ASN A 295 15.85 -15.32 -1.34
N ARG A 296 15.22 -15.09 -0.20
CA ARG A 296 14.06 -15.90 0.25
C ARG A 296 12.83 -15.65 -0.61
N MET A 297 12.55 -14.41 -0.99
CA MET A 297 11.44 -14.10 -1.89
C MET A 297 11.64 -14.73 -3.27
N GLU A 298 12.84 -14.65 -3.83
CA GLU A 298 13.19 -15.33 -5.09
C GLU A 298 13.03 -16.84 -5.00
N ALA A 299 13.43 -17.46 -3.88
CA ALA A 299 13.25 -18.88 -3.64
C ALA A 299 11.76 -19.27 -3.59
N VAL A 300 10.91 -18.49 -2.90
CA VAL A 300 9.46 -18.73 -2.86
C VAL A 300 8.84 -18.63 -4.26
N ILE A 301 9.23 -17.62 -5.04
CA ILE A 301 8.77 -17.47 -6.43
C ILE A 301 9.21 -18.66 -7.28
N ALA A 302 10.46 -19.08 -7.16
CA ALA A 302 10.99 -20.23 -7.91
C ALA A 302 10.25 -21.53 -7.54
N LEU A 303 9.99 -21.78 -6.27
CA LEU A 303 9.22 -22.94 -5.81
C LEU A 303 7.77 -22.91 -6.33
N ALA A 304 7.12 -21.74 -6.32
CA ALA A 304 5.76 -21.60 -6.86
C ALA A 304 5.70 -21.93 -8.36
N LYS A 305 6.69 -21.50 -9.13
CA LYS A 305 6.83 -21.81 -10.57
C LYS A 305 7.10 -23.31 -10.79
N LEU A 306 8.01 -23.89 -10.03
CA LEU A 306 8.38 -25.31 -10.13
C LEU A 306 7.18 -26.23 -9.81
N SER A 307 6.45 -25.94 -8.73
CA SER A 307 5.27 -26.73 -8.34
C SER A 307 4.20 -26.78 -9.43
N THR A 308 4.05 -25.69 -10.20
CA THR A 308 3.11 -25.64 -11.33
C THR A 308 3.62 -26.45 -12.52
N SER A 309 4.93 -26.38 -12.82
CA SER A 309 5.55 -27.16 -13.91
C SER A 309 5.40 -28.67 -13.67
N LEU A 310 5.64 -29.12 -12.44
CA LEU A 310 5.56 -30.54 -12.06
C LEU A 310 4.11 -31.06 -12.07
N SER A 311 3.12 -30.21 -11.87
CA SER A 311 1.71 -30.63 -11.88
C SER A 311 1.15 -30.92 -13.26
N GLY A 312 1.87 -30.64 -14.35
CA GLY A 312 1.41 -30.80 -15.75
C GLY A 312 0.21 -29.93 -16.13
N LYS A 313 -0.24 -29.05 -15.22
CA LYS A 313 -1.34 -28.10 -15.46
C LYS A 313 -0.82 -26.84 -16.12
N LYS A 314 -1.65 -26.19 -16.95
CA LYS A 314 -1.32 -24.87 -17.47
C LYS A 314 -1.08 -23.90 -16.31
N PRO A 315 0.00 -23.09 -16.35
CA PRO A 315 0.26 -22.08 -15.33
C PRO A 315 -0.95 -21.17 -15.13
N SER A 316 -1.33 -20.93 -13.88
CA SER A 316 -2.36 -19.93 -13.61
C SER A 316 -1.83 -18.54 -13.98
N PRO A 317 -2.68 -17.56 -14.34
CA PRO A 317 -2.24 -16.19 -14.59
C PRO A 317 -1.45 -15.59 -13.44
N VAL A 318 -1.75 -15.96 -12.19
CA VAL A 318 -0.96 -15.53 -11.02
C VAL A 318 0.50 -16.00 -11.12
N ILE A 319 0.72 -17.25 -11.54
CA ILE A 319 2.10 -17.77 -11.73
C ILE A 319 2.80 -17.01 -12.85
N LYS A 320 2.10 -16.70 -13.95
CA LYS A 320 2.67 -15.87 -15.02
C LYS A 320 3.04 -14.46 -14.54
N LEU A 321 2.27 -13.89 -13.60
CA LEU A 321 2.61 -12.61 -13.01
C LEU A 321 3.93 -12.66 -12.23
N LEU A 322 4.24 -13.79 -11.57
CA LEU A 322 5.52 -13.96 -10.88
C LEU A 322 6.73 -13.90 -11.83
N ASP A 323 6.53 -14.10 -13.15
CA ASP A 323 7.58 -13.92 -14.16
C ASP A 323 7.91 -12.44 -14.41
N LYS A 324 7.02 -11.54 -14.02
CA LYS A 324 7.15 -10.08 -14.19
C LYS A 324 7.65 -9.38 -12.92
N VAL A 325 7.84 -10.13 -11.84
CA VAL A 325 8.35 -9.59 -10.59
C VAL A 325 9.86 -9.51 -10.65
N GLU A 326 10.40 -8.31 -10.50
CA GLU A 326 11.83 -8.05 -10.33
C GLU A 326 12.09 -7.71 -8.86
N ILE A 327 13.14 -8.31 -8.29
CA ILE A 327 13.53 -8.05 -6.90
C ILE A 327 14.94 -7.50 -6.86
N ASN A 328 15.07 -6.27 -6.37
CA ASN A 328 16.34 -5.56 -6.26
C ASN A 328 16.63 -5.17 -4.81
N VAL A 329 17.90 -4.96 -4.48
CA VAL A 329 18.34 -4.43 -3.19
C VAL A 329 19.06 -3.11 -3.41
N PHE A 330 18.65 -2.09 -2.67
CA PHE A 330 19.28 -0.77 -2.64
C PHE A 330 19.61 -0.42 -1.19
N ASP A 331 20.88 -0.40 -0.84
CA ASP A 331 21.32 -0.28 0.56
C ASP A 331 20.63 -1.33 1.45
N ASN A 332 19.80 -0.88 2.39
CA ASN A 332 19.02 -1.72 3.30
C ASN A 332 17.55 -1.91 2.86
N THR A 333 17.20 -1.54 1.63
CA THR A 333 15.83 -1.66 1.11
C THR A 333 15.73 -2.78 0.06
N THR A 334 14.82 -3.73 0.27
CA THR A 334 14.41 -4.69 -0.76
C THR A 334 13.24 -4.11 -1.54
N LEU A 335 13.39 -4.03 -2.86
CA LEU A 335 12.41 -3.48 -3.78
C LEU A 335 11.87 -4.59 -4.68
N LEU A 336 10.55 -4.82 -4.63
CA LEU A 336 9.82 -5.69 -5.56
C LEU A 336 9.06 -4.81 -6.53
N GLU A 337 9.29 -5.02 -7.82
CA GLU A 337 8.60 -4.28 -8.87
C GLU A 337 7.88 -5.25 -9.80
N ALA A 338 6.66 -4.92 -10.19
CA ALA A 338 5.94 -5.64 -11.22
C ALA A 338 5.25 -4.65 -12.16
N ARG A 339 5.30 -4.95 -13.47
CA ARG A 339 4.59 -4.19 -14.50
C ARG A 339 3.57 -5.09 -15.17
N LEU A 340 2.33 -4.66 -15.14
CA LEU A 340 1.20 -5.41 -15.67
C LEU A 340 0.59 -4.64 -16.83
N SER A 341 0.58 -5.27 -17.98
CA SER A 341 -0.12 -4.75 -19.15
C SER A 341 -1.64 -4.91 -18.98
N GLU A 342 -2.40 -4.26 -19.84
CA GLU A 342 -3.85 -4.45 -19.96
C GLU A 342 -4.23 -5.93 -20.11
N GLN A 343 -3.48 -6.69 -20.91
CA GLN A 343 -3.72 -8.12 -21.13
C GLN A 343 -3.53 -8.94 -19.86
N ASP A 344 -2.50 -8.64 -19.06
CA ASP A 344 -2.24 -9.35 -17.80
C ASP A 344 -3.40 -9.18 -16.83
N VAL A 345 -3.92 -7.96 -16.72
CA VAL A 345 -5.04 -7.66 -15.81
C VAL A 345 -6.34 -8.32 -16.29
N LYS A 346 -6.60 -8.35 -17.61
CA LYS A 346 -7.73 -9.11 -18.18
C LYS A 346 -7.65 -10.60 -17.83
N GLU A 347 -6.46 -11.22 -17.97
CA GLU A 347 -6.27 -12.62 -17.64
C GLU A 347 -6.51 -12.93 -16.15
N ILE A 348 -6.07 -12.03 -15.24
CA ILE A 348 -6.31 -12.15 -13.80
C ILE A 348 -7.81 -12.06 -13.48
N ARG A 349 -8.51 -11.07 -14.07
CA ARG A 349 -9.93 -10.82 -13.80
C ARG A 349 -10.80 -11.99 -14.24
N LEU A 350 -10.49 -12.62 -15.37
CA LEU A 350 -11.22 -13.79 -15.89
C LEU A 350 -11.18 -14.98 -14.94
N GLN A 351 -10.22 -15.04 -14.03
CA GLN A 351 -10.09 -16.13 -13.04
C GLN A 351 -10.80 -15.87 -11.71
N LYS A 352 -11.58 -14.79 -11.56
CA LYS A 352 -12.29 -14.44 -10.32
C LYS A 352 -11.35 -14.36 -9.10
N LEU A 353 -10.17 -13.79 -9.25
CA LEU A 353 -9.23 -13.58 -8.16
C LEU A 353 -9.56 -12.33 -7.31
N PHE A 354 -10.61 -11.62 -7.67
CA PHE A 354 -11.17 -10.48 -6.95
C PHE A 354 -12.65 -10.70 -6.66
#